data_ffb599da5561833f4ec60d5d53d182ae
#
_entry.id   ffb599da5561833f4ec60d5d53d182ae
#
_cell.length_a   1.000
_cell.length_b   1.000
_cell.length_c   1.000
_cell.angle_alpha   90.00
_cell.angle_beta   90.00
_cell.angle_gamma   90.00
#
_symmetry.space_group_name_H-M   'P 1'
#
loop_
_entity.id
_entity.type
_entity.pdbx_description
1 polymer ?
#
loop_
_entity_poly.entity_id
_entity_poly.type
_entity_poly.pdbx_seq_one_letter_code
_entity_poly.pdbx_strand_id
1 'polypeptide(L)'
;SLEGGEAAVAVASGIGAITALLWSFIKSGDEIIADKTLYGCTFAFMEHGLSRFDIKVHFVDLTEPDALADAMTSNTRFVFFETPTNPNMRVIDIRKACETAHTYNARVIVDNTYGTPYLQRPLECGADFVVHSMTKYLSGHGDLIAGAIIGSADDMATVRSIGLKDMTGAVLSAFDSFL
;
A
#
# COMPACT_ATOMS: atom_id res chain seq x y z
N SER A 1 -5.65 15.96 6.34
CA SER A 1 -6.23 14.63 6.18
C SER A 1 -6.14 13.84 7.48
N LEU A 2 -6.91 12.75 7.62
CA LEU A 2 -6.90 11.92 8.83
C LEU A 2 -5.54 11.23 9.04
N GLU A 3 -4.87 10.85 7.95
CA GLU A 3 -3.55 10.20 7.96
C GLU A 3 -2.36 11.17 8.00
N GLY A 4 -2.61 12.47 7.97
CA GLY A 4 -1.53 13.47 7.91
C GLY A 4 -0.97 13.74 6.51
N GLY A 5 -1.45 13.06 5.47
CA GLY A 5 -0.97 13.26 4.09
C GLY A 5 -1.50 14.54 3.45
N GLU A 6 -0.79 15.00 2.41
CA GLU A 6 -1.12 16.24 1.68
C GLU A 6 -2.35 16.07 0.78
N ALA A 7 -2.51 14.88 0.18
CA ALA A 7 -3.63 14.56 -0.70
C ALA A 7 -4.04 13.09 -0.60
N ALA A 8 -5.23 12.79 -1.11
CA ALA A 8 -5.76 11.43 -1.18
C ALA A 8 -6.49 11.18 -2.49
N VAL A 9 -6.56 9.90 -2.88
CA VAL A 9 -7.37 9.40 -4.00
C VAL A 9 -8.30 8.32 -3.48
N ALA A 10 -9.61 8.52 -3.60
CA ALA A 10 -10.62 7.51 -3.29
C ALA A 10 -10.89 6.64 -4.52
N VAL A 11 -11.03 5.34 -4.30
CA VAL A 11 -11.22 4.34 -5.34
C VAL A 11 -12.23 3.27 -4.94
N ALA A 12 -12.66 2.43 -5.88
CA ALA A 12 -13.76 1.48 -5.72
C ALA A 12 -13.49 0.32 -4.72
N SER A 13 -12.25 0.09 -4.28
CA SER A 13 -11.93 -0.98 -3.32
C SER A 13 -10.51 -0.85 -2.76
N GLY A 14 -10.21 -1.56 -1.67
CA GLY A 14 -8.85 -1.63 -1.13
C GLY A 14 -7.84 -2.21 -2.12
N ILE A 15 -8.20 -3.30 -2.82
CA ILE A 15 -7.32 -3.84 -3.87
C ILE A 15 -7.18 -2.86 -5.04
N GLY A 16 -8.24 -2.11 -5.37
CA GLY A 16 -8.18 -1.02 -6.35
C GLY A 16 -7.20 0.09 -5.95
N ALA A 17 -7.09 0.38 -4.65
CA ALA A 17 -6.09 1.31 -4.13
C ALA A 17 -4.66 0.78 -4.36
N ILE A 18 -4.39 -0.46 -3.99
CA ILE A 18 -3.07 -1.09 -4.14
C ILE A 18 -2.67 -1.17 -5.62
N THR A 19 -3.59 -1.62 -6.48
CA THR A 19 -3.31 -1.76 -7.92
C THR A 19 -3.10 -0.40 -8.58
N ALA A 20 -3.95 0.60 -8.31
CA ALA A 20 -3.79 1.93 -8.88
C ALA A 20 -2.47 2.58 -8.44
N LEU A 21 -2.09 2.43 -7.16
CA LEU A 21 -0.82 2.93 -6.64
C LEU A 21 0.37 2.25 -7.34
N LEU A 22 0.42 0.94 -7.36
CA LEU A 22 1.55 0.22 -7.94
C LEU A 22 1.69 0.50 -9.44
N TRP A 23 0.61 0.43 -10.24
CA TRP A 23 0.66 0.73 -11.66
C TRP A 23 1.03 2.16 -12.01
N SER A 24 0.96 3.09 -11.05
CA SER A 24 1.43 4.47 -11.27
C SER A 24 2.94 4.59 -11.35
N PHE A 25 3.69 3.68 -10.71
CA PHE A 25 5.11 3.87 -10.48
C PHE A 25 5.98 2.66 -10.82
N ILE A 26 5.40 1.46 -10.92
CA ILE A 26 6.16 0.23 -11.17
C ILE A 26 6.24 -0.08 -12.65
N LYS A 27 7.34 -0.68 -13.08
CA LYS A 27 7.60 -1.12 -14.45
C LYS A 27 8.25 -2.49 -14.47
N SER A 28 8.28 -3.13 -15.65
CA SER A 28 8.99 -4.39 -15.87
C SER A 28 10.43 -4.32 -15.39
N GLY A 29 10.88 -5.34 -14.68
CA GLY A 29 12.20 -5.44 -14.08
C GLY A 29 12.33 -4.82 -12.68
N ASP A 30 11.33 -4.08 -12.19
CA ASP A 30 11.30 -3.61 -10.80
C ASP A 30 10.98 -4.76 -9.84
N GLU A 31 11.40 -4.58 -8.58
CA GLU A 31 11.16 -5.54 -7.51
C GLU A 31 10.38 -4.90 -6.36
N ILE A 32 9.57 -5.71 -5.69
CA ILE A 32 8.85 -5.35 -4.46
C ILE A 32 9.29 -6.30 -3.35
N ILE A 33 9.56 -5.77 -2.17
CA ILE A 33 9.64 -6.57 -0.95
C ILE A 33 8.31 -6.44 -0.22
N ALA A 34 7.68 -7.55 0.09
CA ALA A 34 6.42 -7.58 0.82
C ALA A 34 6.54 -8.43 2.09
N ASP A 35 5.83 -8.05 3.15
CA ASP A 35 5.73 -8.97 4.30
C ASP A 35 5.08 -10.28 3.86
N LYS A 36 5.55 -11.39 4.41
CA LYS A 36 5.03 -12.73 4.09
C LYS A 36 3.58 -12.95 4.53
N THR A 37 3.07 -12.08 5.42
CA THR A 37 1.70 -12.14 5.91
C THR A 37 0.92 -10.94 5.37
N LEU A 38 0.10 -11.19 4.36
CA LEU A 38 -0.74 -10.19 3.71
C LEU A 38 -2.19 -10.69 3.60
N TYR A 39 -3.12 -9.76 3.46
CA TYR A 39 -4.47 -10.08 3.05
C TYR A 39 -4.50 -10.90 1.75
N GLY A 40 -5.32 -11.96 1.70
CA GLY A 40 -5.27 -12.96 0.63
C GLY A 40 -5.34 -12.41 -0.79
N CYS A 41 -6.20 -11.39 -1.06
CA CYS A 41 -6.27 -10.81 -2.41
C CYS A 41 -5.01 -9.99 -2.76
N THR A 42 -4.41 -9.32 -1.78
CA THR A 42 -3.15 -8.60 -1.96
C THR A 42 -2.01 -9.57 -2.25
N PHE A 43 -1.92 -10.65 -1.48
CA PHE A 43 -0.95 -11.72 -1.73
C PHE A 43 -1.13 -12.32 -3.14
N ALA A 44 -2.36 -12.71 -3.50
CA ALA A 44 -2.62 -13.30 -4.82
C ALA A 44 -2.29 -12.34 -5.98
N PHE A 45 -2.59 -11.05 -5.83
CA PHE A 45 -2.23 -10.03 -6.82
C PHE A 45 -0.71 -9.91 -6.95
N MET A 46 0.02 -9.86 -5.85
CA MET A 46 1.47 -9.76 -5.85
C MET A 46 2.14 -11.02 -6.41
N GLU A 47 1.74 -12.20 -5.96
CA GLU A 47 2.32 -13.48 -6.38
C GLU A 47 2.00 -13.84 -7.83
N HIS A 48 0.73 -13.74 -8.22
CA HIS A 48 0.25 -14.25 -9.50
C HIS A 48 -0.04 -13.15 -10.53
N GLY A 49 -0.34 -11.94 -10.08
CA GLY A 49 -0.65 -10.80 -10.93
C GLY A 49 0.62 -10.14 -11.48
N LEU A 50 1.47 -9.67 -10.58
CA LEU A 50 2.64 -8.88 -10.95
C LEU A 50 3.72 -9.70 -11.68
N SER A 51 3.85 -10.98 -11.37
CA SER A 51 4.78 -11.88 -12.06
C SER A 51 4.54 -11.98 -13.58
N ARG A 52 3.31 -11.74 -14.03
CA ARG A 52 2.94 -11.71 -15.47
C ARG A 52 3.55 -10.52 -16.23
N PHE A 53 4.03 -9.52 -15.51
CA PHE A 53 4.56 -8.27 -16.07
C PHE A 53 6.05 -8.11 -15.76
N ASP A 54 6.73 -9.24 -15.45
CA ASP A 54 8.16 -9.26 -15.11
C ASP A 54 8.50 -8.38 -13.90
N ILE A 55 7.58 -8.33 -12.93
CA ILE A 55 7.79 -7.68 -11.65
C ILE A 55 7.96 -8.79 -10.61
N LYS A 56 9.08 -8.76 -9.88
CA LYS A 56 9.37 -9.76 -8.85
C LYS A 56 8.89 -9.26 -7.49
N VAL A 57 8.27 -10.17 -6.73
CA VAL A 57 7.89 -9.89 -5.36
C VAL A 57 8.62 -10.88 -4.44
N HIS A 58 9.36 -10.34 -3.48
CA HIS A 58 10.06 -11.10 -2.46
C HIS A 58 9.27 -11.04 -1.15
N PHE A 59 8.70 -12.17 -0.75
CA PHE A 59 7.98 -12.28 0.51
C PHE A 59 8.94 -12.58 1.66
N VAL A 60 9.03 -11.67 2.61
CA VAL A 60 10.01 -11.67 3.70
C VAL A 60 9.28 -11.52 5.04
N ASP A 61 9.82 -12.10 6.10
CA ASP A 61 9.34 -11.82 7.46
C ASP A 61 9.88 -10.49 7.95
N LEU A 62 9.12 -9.43 7.79
CA LEU A 62 9.56 -8.09 8.18
C LEU A 62 9.54 -7.83 9.70
N THR A 63 9.15 -8.83 10.52
CA THR A 63 9.31 -8.75 11.98
C THR A 63 10.68 -9.24 12.44
N GLU A 64 11.42 -9.96 11.57
CA GLU A 64 12.75 -10.42 11.89
C GLU A 64 13.78 -9.29 11.71
N PRO A 65 14.73 -9.16 12.65
CA PRO A 65 15.81 -8.18 12.52
C PRO A 65 16.59 -8.39 11.20
N ASP A 66 16.87 -7.27 10.53
CA ASP A 66 17.69 -7.19 9.31
C ASP A 66 17.14 -7.92 8.05
N ALA A 67 16.05 -8.69 8.18
CA ALA A 67 15.46 -9.42 7.05
C ALA A 67 15.09 -8.50 5.87
N LEU A 68 14.64 -7.27 6.14
CA LEU A 68 14.40 -6.28 5.08
C LEU A 68 15.72 -5.90 4.40
N ALA A 69 16.75 -5.54 5.15
CA ALA A 69 18.03 -5.11 4.61
C ALA A 69 18.68 -6.20 3.76
N ASP A 70 18.62 -7.46 4.20
CA ASP A 70 19.18 -8.62 3.50
C ASP A 70 18.47 -8.92 2.18
N ALA A 71 17.18 -8.57 2.07
CA ALA A 71 16.36 -8.77 0.88
C ALA A 71 16.44 -7.63 -0.14
N MET A 72 16.92 -6.43 0.26
CA MET A 72 16.96 -5.25 -0.60
C MET A 72 17.93 -5.43 -1.77
N THR A 73 17.53 -5.00 -2.95
CA THR A 73 18.36 -4.95 -4.16
C THR A 73 18.32 -3.55 -4.79
N SER A 74 19.18 -3.32 -5.78
CA SER A 74 19.17 -2.08 -6.57
C SER A 74 17.88 -1.90 -7.40
N ASN A 75 17.13 -2.97 -7.62
CA ASN A 75 15.86 -2.97 -8.38
C ASN A 75 14.63 -2.84 -7.47
N THR A 76 14.81 -2.92 -6.14
CA THR A 76 13.70 -2.77 -5.19
C THR A 76 13.12 -1.37 -5.31
N ARG A 77 11.86 -1.30 -5.71
CA ARG A 77 11.12 -0.05 -5.87
C ARG A 77 10.21 0.24 -4.70
N PHE A 78 9.61 -0.80 -4.13
CA PHE A 78 8.68 -0.69 -3.03
C PHE A 78 8.94 -1.73 -1.93
N VAL A 79 8.65 -1.31 -0.70
CA VAL A 79 8.42 -2.19 0.45
C VAL A 79 6.96 -2.07 0.82
N PHE A 80 6.24 -3.19 0.92
CA PHE A 80 4.81 -3.23 1.22
C PHE A 80 4.53 -4.12 2.43
N PHE A 81 3.75 -3.62 3.37
CA PHE A 81 3.30 -4.42 4.51
C PHE A 81 2.00 -3.88 5.13
N GLU A 82 1.37 -4.76 5.91
CA GLU A 82 0.27 -4.44 6.81
C GLU A 82 0.80 -4.45 8.25
N THR A 83 0.38 -3.52 9.08
CA THR A 83 0.72 -3.54 10.51
C THR A 83 -0.39 -2.89 11.33
N PRO A 84 -1.02 -3.63 12.27
CA PRO A 84 -0.90 -5.08 12.51
C PRO A 84 -1.31 -5.92 11.30
N THR A 85 -0.70 -7.10 11.14
CA THR A 85 -0.98 -8.00 10.00
C THR A 85 -2.29 -8.77 10.18
N ASN A 86 -2.99 -9.03 9.07
CA ASN A 86 -4.18 -9.88 9.04
C ASN A 86 -3.78 -11.33 8.64
N PRO A 87 -4.16 -12.40 9.38
CA PRO A 87 -5.02 -12.39 10.58
C PRO A 87 -4.25 -12.46 11.92
N ASN A 88 -2.96 -12.61 11.92
CA ASN A 88 -2.18 -13.02 13.09
C ASN A 88 -1.66 -11.86 13.95
N MET A 89 -2.05 -10.62 13.62
CA MET A 89 -1.82 -9.41 14.42
C MET A 89 -0.34 -9.14 14.76
N ARG A 90 0.59 -9.56 13.88
CA ARG A 90 2.01 -9.24 14.04
C ARG A 90 2.22 -7.75 13.81
N VAL A 91 3.16 -7.18 14.54
CA VAL A 91 3.49 -5.74 14.45
C VAL A 91 4.85 -5.57 13.79
N ILE A 92 4.91 -4.74 12.76
CA ILE A 92 6.14 -4.36 12.05
C ILE A 92 6.47 -2.92 12.44
N ASP A 93 7.73 -2.65 12.73
CA ASP A 93 8.21 -1.30 13.04
C ASP A 93 8.27 -0.46 11.75
N ILE A 94 7.29 0.43 11.59
CA ILE A 94 7.16 1.28 10.40
C ILE A 94 8.39 2.16 10.23
N ARG A 95 8.88 2.78 11.31
CA ARG A 95 10.00 3.72 11.24
C ARG A 95 11.29 3.02 10.80
N LYS A 96 11.60 1.87 11.41
CA LYS A 96 12.77 1.07 11.04
C LYS A 96 12.68 0.59 9.58
N ALA A 97 11.50 0.15 9.14
CA ALA A 97 11.29 -0.27 7.75
C ALA A 97 11.50 0.88 6.77
N CYS A 98 10.99 2.08 7.07
CA CYS A 98 11.18 3.27 6.24
C CYS A 98 12.66 3.69 6.18
N GLU A 99 13.34 3.78 7.32
CA GLU A 99 14.77 4.11 7.39
C GLU A 99 15.59 3.15 6.54
N THR A 100 15.33 1.84 6.63
CA THR A 100 16.02 0.84 5.82
C THR A 100 15.72 1.01 4.32
N ALA A 101 14.44 1.06 3.94
CA ALA A 101 14.02 1.16 2.54
C ALA A 101 14.60 2.41 1.84
N HIS A 102 14.59 3.55 2.52
CA HIS A 102 15.07 4.81 1.98
C HIS A 102 16.58 4.82 1.71
N THR A 103 17.39 4.03 2.42
CA THR A 103 18.83 3.89 2.09
C THR A 103 19.07 3.27 0.71
N TYR A 104 18.08 2.55 0.18
CA TYR A 104 18.10 1.94 -1.15
C TYR A 104 17.26 2.72 -2.18
N ASN A 105 16.76 3.91 -1.84
CA ASN A 105 15.81 4.69 -2.65
C ASN A 105 14.51 3.94 -2.97
N ALA A 106 14.12 2.96 -2.17
CA ALA A 106 12.83 2.29 -2.25
C ALA A 106 11.79 3.05 -1.42
N ARG A 107 10.53 3.07 -1.88
CA ARG A 107 9.43 3.73 -1.17
C ARG A 107 8.62 2.73 -0.37
N VAL A 108 8.04 3.17 0.73
CA VAL A 108 7.28 2.33 1.66
C VAL A 108 5.79 2.59 1.52
N ILE A 109 5.04 1.49 1.34
CA ILE A 109 3.58 1.48 1.31
C ILE A 109 3.09 0.71 2.53
N VAL A 110 2.28 1.33 3.36
CA VAL A 110 1.65 0.68 4.52
C VAL A 110 0.15 0.55 4.29
N ASP A 111 -0.36 -0.66 4.35
CA ASP A 111 -1.80 -0.89 4.47
C ASP A 111 -2.21 -0.68 5.93
N ASN A 112 -2.87 0.46 6.19
CA ASN A 112 -3.28 0.88 7.52
C ASN A 112 -4.75 0.54 7.83
N THR A 113 -5.32 -0.40 7.10
CA THR A 113 -6.75 -0.78 7.26
C THR A 113 -7.06 -1.23 8.68
N TYR A 114 -6.19 -2.02 9.32
CA TYR A 114 -6.36 -2.49 10.70
C TYR A 114 -6.07 -1.41 11.74
N GLY A 115 -4.95 -0.69 11.58
CA GLY A 115 -4.53 0.34 12.53
C GLY A 115 -5.48 1.52 12.53
N THR A 116 -5.94 1.95 11.38
CA THR A 116 -6.70 3.18 11.13
C THR A 116 -5.92 4.44 11.54
N PRO A 117 -6.27 5.62 11.04
CA PRO A 117 -5.62 6.86 11.44
C PRO A 117 -5.86 7.24 12.92
N TYR A 118 -6.74 6.52 13.60
CA TYR A 118 -6.98 6.69 15.02
C TYR A 118 -5.87 6.10 15.89
N LEU A 119 -5.39 4.89 15.55
CA LEU A 119 -4.37 4.19 16.34
C LEU A 119 -2.95 4.49 15.87
N GLN A 120 -2.74 4.66 14.57
CA GLN A 120 -1.42 4.96 14.02
C GLN A 120 -1.51 5.76 12.73
N ARG A 121 -0.46 6.52 12.43
CA ARG A 121 -0.33 7.32 11.20
C ARG A 121 1.01 7.03 10.55
N PRO A 122 1.05 6.08 9.59
CA PRO A 122 2.31 5.64 9.00
C PRO A 122 3.11 6.74 8.31
N LEU A 123 2.45 7.75 7.72
CA LEU A 123 3.16 8.90 7.11
C LEU A 123 3.98 9.69 8.14
N GLU A 124 3.49 9.83 9.38
CA GLU A 124 4.24 10.47 10.47
C GLU A 124 5.44 9.61 10.95
N CYS A 125 5.45 8.32 10.58
CA CYS A 125 6.55 7.39 10.84
C CYS A 125 7.55 7.29 9.68
N GLY A 126 7.30 7.98 8.56
CA GLY A 126 8.18 8.02 7.40
C GLY A 126 7.71 7.21 6.19
N ALA A 127 6.54 6.57 6.24
CA ALA A 127 5.97 5.91 5.06
C ALA A 127 5.69 6.92 3.94
N ASP A 128 5.87 6.51 2.69
CA ASP A 128 5.61 7.35 1.52
C ASP A 128 4.13 7.32 1.13
N PHE A 129 3.51 6.16 1.33
CA PHE A 129 2.10 5.94 1.00
C PHE A 129 1.39 5.17 2.11
N VAL A 130 0.13 5.53 2.30
CA VAL A 130 -0.82 4.75 3.07
C VAL A 130 -1.95 4.31 2.17
N VAL A 131 -2.35 3.04 2.27
CA VAL A 131 -3.53 2.52 1.60
C VAL A 131 -4.55 2.02 2.62
N HIS A 132 -5.82 2.08 2.26
CA HIS A 132 -6.92 1.58 3.06
C HIS A 132 -7.94 0.81 2.23
N SER A 133 -8.42 -0.28 2.78
CA SER A 133 -9.77 -0.75 2.47
C SER A 133 -10.77 0.04 3.30
N MET A 134 -11.31 1.13 2.74
CA MET A 134 -12.33 1.94 3.42
C MET A 134 -13.61 1.14 3.70
N THR A 135 -13.81 0.02 3.01
CA THR A 135 -14.86 -1.00 3.25
C THR A 135 -14.94 -1.45 4.71
N LYS A 136 -13.86 -1.32 5.47
CA LYS A 136 -13.70 -1.83 6.84
C LYS A 136 -13.99 -0.73 7.87
N TYR A 137 -13.01 -0.41 8.70
CA TYR A 137 -13.22 0.48 9.85
C TYR A 137 -13.47 1.95 9.48
N LEU A 138 -13.02 2.43 8.32
CA LEU A 138 -13.25 3.81 7.93
C LEU A 138 -14.72 4.08 7.59
N SER A 139 -15.41 3.18 6.88
CA SER A 139 -16.87 3.28 6.73
C SER A 139 -17.59 2.84 8.01
N GLY A 140 -17.10 1.76 8.65
CA GLY A 140 -17.57 1.28 9.93
C GLY A 140 -18.95 0.63 9.94
N HIS A 141 -19.67 0.59 8.81
CA HIS A 141 -21.06 0.13 8.73
C HIS A 141 -21.25 -1.11 7.87
N GLY A 142 -20.26 -1.50 7.06
CA GLY A 142 -20.34 -2.69 6.19
C GLY A 142 -21.32 -2.57 5.02
N ASP A 143 -21.62 -1.36 4.61
CA ASP A 143 -22.63 -1.01 3.60
C ASP A 143 -22.05 -0.46 2.30
N LEU A 144 -20.73 -0.30 2.21
CA LEU A 144 -20.05 0.14 1.01
C LEU A 144 -18.73 -0.63 0.75
N ILE A 145 -18.25 -0.56 -0.47
CA ILE A 145 -16.92 -1.04 -0.87
C ILE A 145 -16.13 0.15 -1.41
N ALA A 146 -15.03 0.47 -0.75
CA ALA A 146 -14.17 1.58 -1.14
C ALA A 146 -12.71 1.36 -0.74
N GLY A 147 -11.82 2.12 -1.35
CA GLY A 147 -10.41 2.20 -0.98
C GLY A 147 -9.90 3.63 -1.00
N ALA A 148 -8.79 3.86 -0.36
CA ALA A 148 -8.09 5.15 -0.40
C ALA A 148 -6.58 4.94 -0.51
N ILE A 149 -5.93 5.91 -1.17
CA ILE A 149 -4.49 6.05 -1.26
C ILE A 149 -4.16 7.45 -0.75
N ILE A 150 -3.21 7.56 0.14
CA ILE A 150 -2.80 8.82 0.76
C ILE A 150 -1.29 8.97 0.63
N GLY A 151 -0.82 10.19 0.31
CA GLY A 151 0.61 10.51 0.15
C GLY A 151 0.83 11.99 -0.10
N SER A 152 1.92 12.32 -0.83
CA SER A 152 2.19 13.68 -1.28
C SER A 152 1.20 14.14 -2.35
N ALA A 153 1.06 15.45 -2.54
CA ALA A 153 0.17 16.02 -3.55
C ALA A 153 0.58 15.59 -4.98
N ASP A 154 1.87 15.59 -5.28
CA ASP A 154 2.42 15.22 -6.58
C ASP A 154 2.22 13.74 -6.90
N ASP A 155 2.47 12.86 -5.92
CA ASP A 155 2.23 11.43 -6.07
C ASP A 155 0.74 11.14 -6.28
N MET A 156 -0.14 11.80 -5.54
CA MET A 156 -1.59 11.61 -5.69
C MET A 156 -2.11 12.15 -7.03
N ALA A 157 -1.50 13.19 -7.59
CA ALA A 157 -1.79 13.63 -8.94
C ALA A 157 -1.39 12.56 -9.97
N THR A 158 -0.21 11.94 -9.80
CA THR A 158 0.26 10.82 -10.63
C THR A 158 -0.65 9.60 -10.52
N VAL A 159 -1.01 9.19 -9.29
CA VAL A 159 -1.95 8.08 -9.06
C VAL A 159 -3.29 8.33 -9.74
N ARG A 160 -3.81 9.55 -9.68
CA ARG A 160 -5.09 9.92 -10.31
C ARG A 160 -5.02 9.85 -11.83
N SER A 161 -3.95 10.37 -12.43
CA SER A 161 -3.82 10.45 -13.88
C SER A 161 -3.43 9.10 -14.51
N ILE A 162 -2.47 8.40 -13.93
CA ILE A 162 -1.94 7.14 -14.49
C ILE A 162 -2.70 5.94 -13.87
N GLY A 163 -2.54 5.72 -12.57
CA GLY A 163 -3.04 4.52 -11.93
C GLY A 163 -4.55 4.36 -11.99
N LEU A 164 -5.29 5.44 -11.69
CA LEU A 164 -6.74 5.41 -11.66
C LEU A 164 -7.34 5.58 -13.06
N LYS A 165 -7.01 6.67 -13.76
CA LYS A 165 -7.64 7.02 -15.02
C LYS A 165 -7.19 6.11 -16.17
N ASP A 166 -5.86 5.92 -16.34
CA ASP A 166 -5.33 5.27 -17.54
C ASP A 166 -5.18 3.76 -17.37
N MET A 167 -4.91 3.25 -16.16
CA MET A 167 -4.58 1.85 -15.94
C MET A 167 -5.72 1.02 -15.37
N THR A 168 -6.42 1.47 -14.33
CA THR A 168 -7.36 0.61 -13.60
C THR A 168 -8.83 0.98 -13.80
N GLY A 169 -9.16 2.25 -13.96
CA GLY A 169 -10.56 2.70 -13.98
C GLY A 169 -11.34 2.41 -12.69
N ALA A 170 -10.66 2.14 -11.57
CA ALA A 170 -11.25 1.76 -10.29
C ALA A 170 -11.94 2.95 -9.58
N VAL A 171 -12.83 3.65 -10.29
CA VAL A 171 -13.51 4.86 -9.80
C VAL A 171 -14.57 4.50 -8.76
N LEU A 172 -14.56 5.21 -7.64
CA LEU A 172 -15.59 5.09 -6.61
C LEU A 172 -16.95 5.56 -7.16
N SER A 173 -18.02 4.83 -6.86
CA SER A 173 -19.38 5.22 -7.31
C SER A 173 -19.82 6.53 -6.65
N ALA A 174 -20.73 7.26 -7.30
CA ALA A 174 -21.28 8.48 -6.75
C ALA A 174 -22.04 8.22 -5.44
N PHE A 175 -22.72 7.07 -5.35
CA PHE A 175 -23.46 6.69 -4.15
C PHE A 175 -22.52 6.33 -2.99
N ASP A 176 -21.52 5.51 -3.24
CA ASP A 176 -20.52 5.17 -2.19
C ASP A 176 -19.71 6.38 -1.75
N SER A 177 -19.55 7.39 -2.64
CA SER A 177 -18.89 8.67 -2.30
C SER A 177 -19.74 9.56 -1.41
N PHE A 178 -21.05 9.36 -1.40
CA PHE A 178 -21.98 10.09 -0.56
C PHE A 178 -22.05 9.51 0.86
N LEU A 179 -21.97 8.17 1.00
CA LEU A 179 -21.96 7.47 2.28
C LEU A 179 -20.66 7.72 3.05
#